data_b70832d4fe17b1314e2acb49294441ff
#
_entry.id   b70832d4fe17b1314e2acb49294441ff
#
_cell.length_a   1.000
_cell.length_b   1.000
_cell.length_c   1.000
_cell.angle_alpha   90.00
_cell.angle_beta   90.00
_cell.angle_gamma   90.00
#
_symmetry.space_group_name_H-M   'P 1'
#
loop_
_entity.id
_entity.type
_entity.pdbx_description
1 polymer ?
#
loop_
_entity_poly.entity_id
_entity_poly.type
_entity_poly.pdbx_seq_one_letter_code
_entity_poly.pdbx_strand_id
1 'polypeptide(L)'
;REARAAMLNTVPDVMLCDIEMPEETGLELFKWVKKQGFATRCIFLTAHAKFSYAQEAMHLGAFDYIIQPAPYSEISQVTARAVKDVQASRDQKELTQMGRAFNEQAQAITAQAIRAFLSRQHNERDVKTLQGLGIFPRSDRDGYLVLIHILRWEPTADHWEKQLLAVALNNIAAETFAVHSELSPIASVD
;
A
#
# COMPACT_ATOMS: atom_id res chain seq x y z
N ARG A 1 17.13 27.38 -6.11
CA ARG A 1 18.08 26.67 -5.20
C ARG A 1 17.56 26.65 -3.76
N GLU A 2 17.10 27.78 -3.24
CA GLU A 2 16.58 27.87 -1.87
C GLU A 2 15.39 26.94 -1.60
N ALA A 3 14.46 26.85 -2.54
CA ALA A 3 13.28 25.96 -2.42
C ALA A 3 13.67 24.50 -2.25
N ARG A 4 14.67 24.02 -3.01
CA ARG A 4 15.17 22.64 -2.89
C ARG A 4 15.80 22.39 -1.52
N ALA A 5 16.61 23.33 -1.04
CA ALA A 5 17.23 23.24 0.29
C ALA A 5 16.18 23.22 1.41
N ALA A 6 15.15 24.08 1.31
CA ALA A 6 14.05 24.09 2.26
C ALA A 6 13.28 22.76 2.25
N MET A 7 13.00 22.19 1.08
CA MET A 7 12.27 20.92 0.95
C MET A 7 13.08 19.70 1.44
N LEU A 8 14.39 19.73 1.40
CA LEU A 8 15.23 18.69 1.99
C LEU A 8 15.17 18.69 3.53
N ASN A 9 14.95 19.87 4.14
CA ASN A 9 14.77 19.98 5.58
C ASN A 9 13.36 19.66 6.03
N THR A 10 12.36 20.13 5.28
CA THR A 10 10.94 19.90 5.60
C THR A 10 10.15 19.77 4.31
N VAL A 11 9.61 18.59 4.07
CA VAL A 11 8.79 18.32 2.88
C VAL A 11 7.38 18.86 3.12
N PRO A 12 6.93 19.88 2.34
CA PRO A 12 5.56 20.39 2.48
C PRO A 12 4.54 19.43 1.87
N ASP A 13 3.35 19.38 2.43
CA ASP A 13 2.24 18.60 1.88
C ASP A 13 1.66 19.21 0.62
N VAL A 14 1.58 20.54 0.59
CA VAL A 14 1.08 21.33 -0.53
C VAL A 14 2.09 22.42 -0.87
N MET A 15 2.36 22.60 -2.15
CA MET A 15 3.24 23.62 -2.69
C MET A 15 2.48 24.47 -3.71
N LEU A 16 2.45 25.78 -3.49
CA LEU A 16 2.05 26.77 -4.50
C LEU A 16 3.32 27.24 -5.18
N CYS A 17 3.39 27.11 -6.49
CA CYS A 17 4.60 27.38 -7.24
C CYS A 17 4.32 28.19 -8.49
N ASP A 18 5.01 29.30 -8.70
CA ASP A 18 5.02 29.96 -9.99
C ASP A 18 5.81 29.12 -11.01
N ILE A 19 5.38 29.16 -12.25
CA ILE A 19 6.11 28.47 -13.34
C ILE A 19 7.33 29.29 -13.76
N GLU A 20 7.16 30.60 -13.90
CA GLU A 20 8.23 31.46 -14.40
C GLU A 20 9.02 32.09 -13.25
N MET A 21 10.01 31.35 -12.76
CA MET A 21 10.92 31.82 -11.71
C MET A 21 12.33 32.07 -12.28
N PRO A 22 13.12 33.01 -11.69
CA PRO A 22 14.52 33.17 -12.03
C PRO A 22 15.32 31.89 -11.76
N GLU A 23 16.33 31.61 -12.58
CA GLU A 23 17.26 30.48 -12.50
C GLU A 23 16.65 29.10 -12.80
N GLU A 24 15.48 28.78 -12.30
CA GLU A 24 14.83 27.47 -12.45
C GLU A 24 13.31 27.64 -12.56
N THR A 25 12.70 26.98 -13.52
CA THR A 25 11.23 26.99 -13.64
C THR A 25 10.55 26.16 -12.55
N GLY A 26 9.29 26.52 -12.21
CA GLY A 26 8.50 25.73 -11.29
C GLY A 26 8.28 24.29 -11.75
N LEU A 27 8.21 24.06 -13.06
CA LEU A 27 8.11 22.73 -13.66
C LEU A 27 9.36 21.89 -13.42
N GLU A 28 10.55 22.48 -13.54
CA GLU A 28 11.83 21.80 -13.24
C GLU A 28 11.96 21.49 -11.75
N LEU A 29 11.55 22.42 -10.90
CA LEU A 29 11.48 22.18 -9.45
C LEU A 29 10.53 21.01 -9.15
N PHE A 30 9.36 20.96 -9.74
CA PHE A 30 8.40 19.89 -9.50
C PHE A 30 8.87 18.54 -10.06
N LYS A 31 9.54 18.49 -11.22
CA LYS A 31 10.22 17.29 -11.71
C LYS A 31 11.21 16.74 -10.68
N TRP A 32 12.00 17.64 -10.08
CA TRP A 32 12.92 17.25 -9.03
C TRP A 32 12.19 16.71 -7.80
N VAL A 33 11.10 17.36 -7.34
CA VAL A 33 10.28 16.91 -6.22
C VAL A 33 9.77 15.47 -6.45
N LYS A 34 9.26 15.19 -7.66
CA LYS A 34 8.83 13.84 -8.04
C LYS A 34 9.96 12.82 -8.03
N LYS A 35 11.14 13.22 -8.54
CA LYS A 35 12.33 12.35 -8.54
C LYS A 35 12.81 11.99 -7.13
N GLN A 36 12.61 12.88 -6.15
CA GLN A 36 12.91 12.60 -4.74
C GLN A 36 11.86 11.68 -4.08
N GLY A 37 10.77 11.36 -4.75
CA GLY A 37 9.68 10.56 -4.18
C GLY A 37 8.80 11.32 -3.18
N PHE A 38 8.88 12.66 -3.13
CA PHE A 38 8.06 13.46 -2.24
C PHE A 38 6.58 13.44 -2.69
N ALA A 39 5.68 13.25 -1.72
CA ALA A 39 4.25 13.17 -1.97
C ALA A 39 3.55 14.54 -2.00
N THR A 40 4.31 15.62 -2.18
CA THR A 40 3.83 17.01 -2.22
C THR A 40 2.81 17.22 -3.34
N ARG A 41 1.66 17.81 -3.04
CA ARG A 41 0.68 18.28 -4.02
C ARG A 41 1.13 19.65 -4.54
N CYS A 42 1.40 19.76 -5.83
CA CYS A 42 1.81 21.02 -6.45
C CYS A 42 0.63 21.68 -7.15
N ILE A 43 0.41 22.96 -6.84
CA ILE A 43 -0.53 23.84 -7.54
C ILE A 43 0.32 24.90 -8.21
N PHE A 44 0.23 24.98 -9.54
CA PHE A 44 0.96 25.99 -10.27
C PHE A 44 0.15 27.29 -10.35
N LEU A 45 0.84 28.41 -10.12
CA LEU A 45 0.35 29.76 -10.35
C LEU A 45 1.14 30.34 -11.51
N THR A 46 0.51 30.95 -12.51
CA THR A 46 1.22 31.56 -13.65
C THR A 46 0.49 32.76 -14.19
N ALA A 47 1.22 33.80 -14.55
CA ALA A 47 0.68 34.97 -15.28
C ALA A 47 0.50 34.68 -16.77
N HIS A 48 1.04 33.59 -17.29
CA HIS A 48 1.02 33.28 -18.72
C HIS A 48 0.15 32.06 -19.03
N ALA A 49 -0.96 32.26 -19.71
CA ALA A 49 -1.86 31.20 -20.16
C ALA A 49 -1.29 30.41 -21.36
N LYS A 50 -0.07 29.84 -21.21
CA LYS A 50 0.51 28.99 -22.26
C LYS A 50 -0.03 27.57 -22.11
N PHE A 51 -0.73 27.08 -23.12
CA PHE A 51 -1.27 25.72 -23.13
C PHE A 51 -0.21 24.65 -22.89
N SER A 52 1.02 24.85 -23.41
CA SER A 52 2.14 23.95 -23.19
C SER A 52 2.52 23.78 -21.71
N TYR A 53 2.46 24.84 -20.93
CA TYR A 53 2.76 24.77 -19.49
C TYR A 53 1.70 24.00 -18.72
N ALA A 54 0.42 24.25 -19.03
CA ALA A 54 -0.67 23.50 -18.42
C ALA A 54 -0.59 22.02 -18.76
N GLN A 55 -0.33 21.68 -20.01
CA GLN A 55 -0.17 20.30 -20.46
C GLN A 55 1.00 19.62 -19.78
N GLU A 56 2.16 20.27 -19.67
CA GLU A 56 3.33 19.71 -19.00
C GLU A 56 3.11 19.53 -17.49
N ALA A 57 2.49 20.52 -16.83
CA ALA A 57 2.14 20.42 -15.41
C ALA A 57 1.24 19.20 -15.12
N MET A 58 0.21 19.00 -15.96
CA MET A 58 -0.71 17.87 -15.82
C MET A 58 -0.02 16.53 -16.09
N HIS A 59 0.85 16.43 -17.10
CA HIS A 59 1.64 15.23 -17.35
C HIS A 59 2.58 14.88 -16.20
N LEU A 60 3.11 15.88 -15.50
CA LEU A 60 3.91 15.70 -14.31
C LEU A 60 3.09 15.28 -13.08
N GLY A 61 1.75 15.30 -13.19
CA GLY A 61 0.85 14.99 -12.08
C GLY A 61 0.77 16.12 -11.06
N ALA A 62 0.73 17.38 -11.53
CA ALA A 62 0.34 18.51 -10.70
C ALA A 62 -1.09 18.34 -10.18
N PHE A 63 -1.34 18.87 -9.00
CA PHE A 63 -2.68 18.81 -8.42
C PHE A 63 -3.65 19.75 -9.13
N ASP A 64 -3.20 20.97 -9.44
CA ASP A 64 -3.99 21.96 -10.18
C ASP A 64 -3.09 23.02 -10.82
N TYR A 65 -3.71 23.88 -11.65
CA TYR A 65 -3.06 24.94 -12.39
C TYR A 65 -3.97 26.16 -12.41
N ILE A 66 -3.50 27.32 -11.93
CA ILE A 66 -4.26 28.56 -11.78
C ILE A 66 -3.60 29.66 -12.59
N ILE A 67 -4.39 30.32 -13.47
CA ILE A 67 -3.94 31.45 -14.27
C ILE A 67 -4.16 32.74 -13.48
N GLN A 68 -3.12 33.53 -13.32
CA GLN A 68 -3.19 34.84 -12.67
C GLN A 68 -3.50 35.95 -13.66
N PRO A 69 -4.25 36.99 -13.25
CA PRO A 69 -4.75 37.25 -11.89
C PRO A 69 -5.97 36.37 -11.54
N ALA A 70 -5.87 35.66 -10.41
CA ALA A 70 -6.95 34.84 -9.91
C ALA A 70 -7.51 35.43 -8.60
N PRO A 71 -8.82 35.31 -8.33
CA PRO A 71 -9.42 35.71 -7.07
C PRO A 71 -8.80 34.89 -5.91
N TYR A 72 -8.60 35.51 -4.75
CA TYR A 72 -8.09 34.81 -3.56
C TYR A 72 -8.98 33.62 -3.17
N SER A 73 -10.28 33.71 -3.39
CA SER A 73 -11.24 32.61 -3.16
C SER A 73 -10.95 31.38 -3.99
N GLU A 74 -10.49 31.53 -5.24
CA GLU A 74 -10.12 30.42 -6.11
C GLU A 74 -8.87 29.72 -5.61
N ILE A 75 -7.81 30.48 -5.30
CA ILE A 75 -6.57 29.95 -4.74
C ILE A 75 -6.85 29.21 -3.43
N SER A 76 -7.68 29.79 -2.56
CA SER A 76 -8.07 29.20 -1.29
C SER A 76 -8.84 27.89 -1.46
N GLN A 77 -9.79 27.83 -2.40
CA GLN A 77 -10.57 26.63 -2.69
C GLN A 77 -9.69 25.48 -3.23
N VAL A 78 -8.80 25.78 -4.17
CA VAL A 78 -7.89 24.79 -4.75
C VAL A 78 -6.94 24.27 -3.68
N THR A 79 -6.38 25.16 -2.87
CA THR A 79 -5.50 24.75 -1.74
C THR A 79 -6.24 23.88 -0.74
N ALA A 80 -7.48 24.22 -0.38
CA ALA A 80 -8.29 23.43 0.53
C ALA A 80 -8.59 22.02 -0.04
N ARG A 81 -8.82 21.91 -1.36
CA ARG A 81 -8.98 20.61 -2.04
C ARG A 81 -7.69 19.78 -1.96
N ALA A 82 -6.54 20.41 -2.19
CA ALA A 82 -5.24 19.73 -2.10
C ALA A 82 -4.96 19.20 -0.68
N VAL A 83 -5.27 19.99 0.35
CA VAL A 83 -5.14 19.58 1.75
C VAL A 83 -6.03 18.39 2.07
N LYS A 84 -7.29 18.40 1.64
CA LYS A 84 -8.21 17.27 1.82
C LYS A 84 -7.73 16.01 1.12
N ASP A 85 -7.17 16.12 -0.09
CA ASP A 85 -6.62 15.00 -0.84
C ASP A 85 -5.40 14.37 -0.12
N VAL A 86 -4.54 15.21 0.45
CA VAL A 86 -3.42 14.74 1.28
C VAL A 86 -3.93 13.98 2.49
N GLN A 87 -4.93 14.52 3.21
CA GLN A 87 -5.51 13.87 4.38
C GLN A 87 -6.12 12.51 4.01
N ALA A 88 -6.96 12.45 2.97
CA ALA A 88 -7.55 11.21 2.50
C ALA A 88 -6.49 10.16 2.11
N SER A 89 -5.40 10.61 1.46
CA SER A 89 -4.28 9.72 1.10
C SER A 89 -3.54 9.17 2.32
N ARG A 90 -3.43 9.94 3.40
CA ARG A 90 -2.84 9.50 4.68
C ARG A 90 -3.73 8.51 5.39
N ASP A 91 -5.03 8.82 5.52
CA ASP A 91 -6.00 7.95 6.16
C ASP A 91 -6.07 6.58 5.46
N GLN A 92 -6.06 6.59 4.12
CA GLN A 92 -6.05 5.35 3.34
C GLN A 92 -4.77 4.51 3.54
N LYS A 93 -3.61 5.16 3.62
CA LYS A 93 -2.35 4.46 3.92
C LYS A 93 -2.36 3.87 5.32
N GLU A 94 -2.85 4.62 6.30
CA GLU A 94 -2.95 4.16 7.69
C GLU A 94 -3.89 2.95 7.80
N LEU A 95 -5.07 3.01 7.20
CA LEU A 95 -6.01 1.89 7.15
C LEU A 95 -5.39 0.65 6.49
N THR A 96 -4.64 0.85 5.39
CA THR A 96 -3.96 -0.25 4.71
C THR A 96 -2.87 -0.87 5.58
N GLN A 97 -2.09 -0.06 6.30
CA GLN A 97 -1.06 -0.54 7.22
C GLN A 97 -1.67 -1.27 8.41
N MET A 98 -2.74 -0.73 9.01
CA MET A 98 -3.48 -1.41 10.07
C MET A 98 -4.05 -2.75 9.61
N GLY A 99 -4.63 -2.81 8.42
CA GLY A 99 -5.13 -4.05 7.83
C GLY A 99 -4.04 -5.10 7.62
N ARG A 100 -2.86 -4.70 7.18
CA ARG A 100 -1.71 -5.61 7.03
C ARG A 100 -1.23 -6.13 8.38
N ALA A 101 -1.01 -5.23 9.35
CA ALA A 101 -0.58 -5.61 10.70
C ALA A 101 -1.59 -6.56 11.38
N PHE A 102 -2.90 -6.29 11.23
CA PHE A 102 -3.94 -7.18 11.72
C PHE A 102 -3.89 -8.56 11.07
N ASN A 103 -3.70 -8.60 9.76
CA ASN A 103 -3.62 -9.88 9.02
C ASN A 103 -2.39 -10.70 9.42
N GLU A 104 -1.22 -10.06 9.57
CA GLU A 104 0.00 -10.71 10.05
C GLU A 104 -0.17 -11.28 11.46
N GLN A 105 -0.81 -10.51 12.36
CA GLN A 105 -1.08 -10.96 13.73
C GLN A 105 -2.09 -12.12 13.76
N ALA A 106 -3.14 -12.05 12.94
CA ALA A 106 -4.11 -13.13 12.79
C ALA A 106 -3.45 -14.42 12.30
N GLN A 107 -2.56 -14.32 11.30
CA GLN A 107 -1.80 -15.47 10.80
C GLN A 107 -0.90 -16.09 11.88
N ALA A 108 -0.21 -15.27 12.67
CA ALA A 108 0.63 -15.78 13.76
C ALA A 108 -0.18 -16.52 14.83
N ILE A 109 -1.33 -15.95 15.24
CA ILE A 109 -2.24 -16.58 16.21
C ILE A 109 -2.78 -17.90 15.65
N THR A 110 -3.16 -17.91 14.37
CA THR A 110 -3.61 -19.11 13.67
C THR A 110 -2.53 -20.21 13.66
N ALA A 111 -1.32 -19.87 13.25
CA ALA A 111 -0.21 -20.81 13.21
C ALA A 111 0.10 -21.40 14.60
N GLN A 112 0.08 -20.54 15.63
CA GLN A 112 0.28 -20.99 17.02
C GLN A 112 -0.81 -21.95 17.48
N ALA A 113 -2.10 -21.64 17.23
CA ALA A 113 -3.22 -22.46 17.61
C ALA A 113 -3.18 -23.83 16.90
N ILE A 114 -2.79 -23.86 15.63
CA ILE A 114 -2.64 -25.10 14.86
C ILE A 114 -1.47 -25.94 15.39
N ARG A 115 -0.31 -25.32 15.67
CA ARG A 115 0.84 -26.03 16.26
C ARG A 115 0.47 -26.66 17.60
N ALA A 116 -0.24 -25.94 18.47
CA ALA A 116 -0.73 -26.45 19.75
C ALA A 116 -1.70 -27.63 19.53
N PHE A 117 -2.58 -27.54 18.57
CA PHE A 117 -3.50 -28.62 18.24
C PHE A 117 -2.78 -29.87 17.73
N LEU A 118 -1.84 -29.73 16.80
CA LEU A 118 -1.08 -30.85 16.23
C LEU A 118 -0.16 -31.51 17.24
N SER A 119 0.40 -30.77 18.18
CA SER A 119 1.27 -31.29 19.25
C SER A 119 0.50 -31.99 20.38
N ARG A 120 -0.83 -32.11 20.29
CA ARG A 120 -1.72 -32.62 21.34
C ARG A 120 -1.63 -31.86 22.67
N GLN A 121 -1.06 -30.68 22.69
CA GLN A 121 -1.01 -29.78 23.84
C GLN A 121 -2.09 -28.69 23.78
N HIS A 122 -3.13 -28.92 22.98
CA HIS A 122 -4.21 -27.98 22.79
C HIS A 122 -5.16 -27.96 23.99
N ASN A 123 -5.72 -26.80 24.25
CA ASN A 123 -6.78 -26.57 25.22
C ASN A 123 -8.07 -26.14 24.49
N GLU A 124 -9.19 -26.06 25.22
CA GLU A 124 -10.46 -25.62 24.65
C GLU A 124 -10.39 -24.21 24.02
N ARG A 125 -9.49 -23.35 24.48
CA ARG A 125 -9.31 -22.02 23.94
C ARG A 125 -8.71 -22.05 22.53
N ASP A 126 -7.77 -22.94 22.28
CA ASP A 126 -7.14 -23.10 20.95
C ASP A 126 -8.18 -23.60 19.95
N VAL A 127 -9.00 -24.58 20.34
CA VAL A 127 -10.09 -25.08 19.51
C VAL A 127 -11.12 -23.99 19.19
N LYS A 128 -11.56 -23.20 20.18
CA LYS A 128 -12.47 -22.07 19.99
C LYS A 128 -11.88 -20.99 19.09
N THR A 129 -10.58 -20.73 19.21
CA THR A 129 -9.89 -19.76 18.35
C THR A 129 -9.91 -20.24 16.90
N LEU A 130 -9.57 -21.49 16.62
CA LEU A 130 -9.58 -22.06 15.28
C LEU A 130 -11.00 -22.10 14.70
N GLN A 131 -12.02 -22.40 15.52
CA GLN A 131 -13.42 -22.34 15.10
C GLN A 131 -13.87 -20.90 14.78
N GLY A 132 -13.47 -19.93 15.60
CA GLY A 132 -13.79 -18.51 15.40
C GLY A 132 -13.17 -17.94 14.13
N LEU A 133 -12.02 -18.47 13.71
CA LEU A 133 -11.33 -18.12 12.48
C LEU A 133 -11.82 -18.90 11.25
N GLY A 134 -12.80 -19.79 11.41
CA GLY A 134 -13.34 -20.61 10.33
C GLY A 134 -12.39 -21.68 9.80
N ILE A 135 -11.29 -21.95 10.51
CA ILE A 135 -10.25 -22.91 10.11
C ILE A 135 -10.58 -24.34 10.54
N PHE A 136 -11.39 -24.46 11.59
CA PHE A 136 -11.83 -25.76 12.08
C PHE A 136 -13.24 -26.07 11.59
N PRO A 137 -13.52 -27.30 11.12
CA PRO A 137 -14.87 -27.68 10.74
C PRO A 137 -15.80 -27.51 11.94
N ARG A 138 -17.02 -27.10 11.69
CA ARG A 138 -18.09 -27.18 12.69
C ARG A 138 -18.20 -28.62 13.14
N SER A 139 -18.60 -28.84 14.38
CA SER A 139 -18.63 -30.15 15.06
C SER A 139 -19.34 -31.28 14.33
N ASP A 140 -19.94 -31.02 13.19
CA ASP A 140 -20.73 -31.93 12.36
C ASP A 140 -20.05 -32.36 11.04
N ARG A 141 -18.80 -31.91 10.79
CA ARG A 141 -18.06 -32.23 9.55
C ARG A 141 -16.65 -32.69 9.83
N ASP A 142 -16.22 -33.72 9.09
CA ASP A 142 -14.85 -34.18 9.08
C ASP A 142 -13.97 -33.21 8.28
N GLY A 143 -12.76 -32.95 8.76
CA GLY A 143 -11.78 -32.12 8.09
C GLY A 143 -10.51 -32.90 7.77
N TYR A 144 -9.84 -32.56 6.69
CA TYR A 144 -8.55 -33.15 6.31
C TYR A 144 -7.44 -32.11 6.42
N LEU A 145 -6.31 -32.53 6.98
CA LEU A 145 -5.08 -31.73 6.99
C LEU A 145 -4.22 -32.16 5.82
N VAL A 146 -3.90 -31.22 4.94
CA VAL A 146 -2.99 -31.45 3.81
C VAL A 146 -1.66 -30.78 4.13
N LEU A 147 -0.58 -31.58 4.18
CA LEU A 147 0.78 -31.10 4.33
C LEU A 147 1.49 -31.10 2.98
N ILE A 148 1.94 -29.95 2.53
CA ILE A 148 2.72 -29.81 1.30
C ILE A 148 4.18 -29.59 1.70
N HIS A 149 5.05 -30.51 1.32
CA HIS A 149 6.49 -30.43 1.57
C HIS A 149 7.25 -30.36 0.24
N ILE A 150 8.07 -29.32 0.06
CA ILE A 150 8.88 -29.15 -1.14
C ILE A 150 10.17 -29.93 -0.99
N LEU A 151 10.31 -31.00 -1.77
CA LEU A 151 11.44 -31.92 -1.66
C LEU A 151 12.69 -31.45 -2.44
N ARG A 152 12.52 -30.64 -3.47
CA ARG A 152 13.64 -30.19 -4.31
C ARG A 152 13.33 -28.83 -4.93
N TRP A 153 14.31 -27.94 -4.91
CA TRP A 153 14.31 -26.67 -5.62
C TRP A 153 15.23 -26.73 -6.83
N GLU A 154 14.79 -26.16 -7.94
CA GLU A 154 15.74 -25.89 -9.02
C GLU A 154 16.55 -24.62 -8.69
N PRO A 155 17.85 -24.55 -9.08
CA PRO A 155 18.73 -23.42 -8.77
C PRO A 155 18.23 -22.07 -9.28
N THR A 156 17.37 -22.07 -10.30
CA THR A 156 16.74 -20.85 -10.85
C THR A 156 15.70 -20.22 -9.91
N ALA A 157 15.26 -20.93 -8.90
CA ALA A 157 14.28 -20.46 -7.94
C ALA A 157 14.88 -19.76 -6.69
N ASP A 158 16.21 -19.75 -6.55
CA ASP A 158 16.93 -19.14 -5.42
C ASP A 158 16.72 -17.64 -5.27
N HIS A 159 16.12 -16.97 -6.29
CA HIS A 159 15.82 -15.54 -6.30
C HIS A 159 14.41 -15.21 -5.81
N TRP A 160 13.60 -16.20 -5.47
CA TRP A 160 12.25 -15.97 -4.98
C TRP A 160 12.28 -15.81 -3.46
N GLU A 161 11.79 -14.68 -2.98
CA GLU A 161 11.58 -14.50 -1.55
C GLU A 161 10.62 -15.58 -1.03
N LYS A 162 10.92 -16.18 0.12
CA LYS A 162 10.12 -17.24 0.76
C LYS A 162 8.63 -16.87 0.86
N GLN A 163 8.32 -15.59 1.07
CA GLN A 163 6.95 -15.07 1.13
C GLN A 163 6.20 -15.18 -0.21
N LEU A 164 6.88 -14.87 -1.32
CA LEU A 164 6.27 -14.96 -2.66
C LEU A 164 5.93 -16.40 -3.00
N LEU A 165 6.76 -17.30 -2.56
CA LEU A 165 6.62 -18.73 -2.72
C LEU A 165 5.46 -19.30 -1.91
N ALA A 166 5.31 -18.87 -0.65
CA ALA A 166 4.17 -19.23 0.18
C ALA A 166 2.85 -18.77 -0.45
N VAL A 167 2.82 -17.56 -1.03
CA VAL A 167 1.65 -17.04 -1.75
C VAL A 167 1.35 -17.88 -2.99
N ALA A 168 2.37 -18.24 -3.80
CA ALA A 168 2.18 -19.05 -4.99
C ALA A 168 1.66 -20.46 -4.64
N LEU A 169 2.22 -21.10 -3.62
CA LEU A 169 1.77 -22.39 -3.13
C LEU A 169 0.34 -22.36 -2.58
N ASN A 170 -0.01 -21.33 -1.83
CA ASN A 170 -1.36 -21.15 -1.34
C ASN A 170 -2.36 -20.96 -2.49
N ASN A 171 -2.01 -20.21 -3.53
CA ASN A 171 -2.86 -20.04 -4.69
C ASN A 171 -3.03 -21.35 -5.48
N ILE A 172 -1.94 -22.09 -5.71
CA ILE A 172 -1.98 -23.40 -6.39
C ILE A 172 -2.84 -24.39 -5.58
N ALA A 173 -2.65 -24.43 -4.28
CA ALA A 173 -3.46 -25.29 -3.40
C ALA A 173 -4.93 -24.89 -3.44
N ALA A 174 -5.24 -23.60 -3.35
CA ALA A 174 -6.59 -23.08 -3.45
C ALA A 174 -7.25 -23.46 -4.79
N GLU A 175 -6.57 -23.25 -5.91
CA GLU A 175 -7.09 -23.62 -7.23
C GLU A 175 -7.27 -25.13 -7.40
N THR A 176 -6.35 -25.93 -6.87
CA THR A 176 -6.40 -27.39 -7.02
C THR A 176 -7.49 -28.04 -6.19
N PHE A 177 -7.73 -27.52 -4.97
CA PHE A 177 -8.64 -28.14 -4.01
C PHE A 177 -9.99 -27.41 -3.88
N ALA A 178 -10.13 -26.15 -4.36
CA ALA A 178 -11.36 -25.35 -4.25
C ALA A 178 -12.56 -25.92 -4.99
N VAL A 179 -12.35 -26.86 -5.91
CA VAL A 179 -13.43 -27.50 -6.67
C VAL A 179 -14.34 -28.37 -5.78
N HIS A 180 -13.86 -28.81 -4.59
CA HIS A 180 -14.58 -29.75 -3.74
C HIS A 180 -14.58 -29.41 -2.24
N SER A 181 -13.90 -28.34 -1.78
CA SER A 181 -13.76 -28.04 -0.34
C SER A 181 -13.46 -26.56 -0.07
N GLU A 182 -13.93 -26.04 1.07
CA GLU A 182 -13.45 -24.77 1.62
C GLU A 182 -12.03 -24.97 2.16
N LEU A 183 -11.04 -24.39 1.50
CA LEU A 183 -9.64 -24.41 1.95
C LEU A 183 -9.33 -23.17 2.78
N SER A 184 -8.89 -23.38 4.00
CA SER A 184 -8.28 -22.34 4.80
C SER A 184 -6.76 -22.49 4.71
N PRO A 185 -6.02 -21.57 4.07
CA PRO A 185 -4.57 -21.64 3.99
C PRO A 185 -3.96 -21.51 5.39
N ILE A 186 -3.12 -22.47 5.74
CA ILE A 186 -2.36 -22.47 6.98
C ILE A 186 -0.97 -21.97 6.65
N ALA A 187 -0.46 -21.01 7.43
CA ALA A 187 0.86 -20.44 7.23
C ALA A 187 1.97 -21.49 7.16
N SER A 188 3.06 -21.19 6.42
CA SER A 188 4.24 -22.03 6.34
C SER A 188 4.76 -22.36 7.75
N VAL A 189 5.01 -23.63 7.97
CA VAL A 189 5.77 -24.10 9.13
C VAL A 189 7.22 -24.12 8.69
N ASP A 190 8.08 -23.26 9.27
CA ASP A 190 9.53 -23.28 9.09
C ASP A 190 10.12 -24.55 9.72
#